data_41c71048b19e31d46dd8c9d5d2a067e5
#
_entry.id   41c71048b19e31d46dd8c9d5d2a067e5
#
_cell.length_a   1.000
_cell.length_b   1.000
_cell.length_c   1.000
_cell.angle_alpha   90.00
_cell.angle_beta   90.00
_cell.angle_gamma   90.00
#
_symmetry.space_group_name_H-M   'P 1'
#
loop_
_entity.id
_entity.type
_entity.pdbx_description
1 polymer ?
#
loop_
_entity_poly.entity_id
_entity_poly.type
_entity_poly.pdbx_seq_one_letter_code
_entity_poly.pdbx_strand_id
1 'polypeptide(L)'
;MTTQLGTNTAPQKEEPPLPSDTKQVTASTKQTKFGVVHSVFFTIVIASIIVLWTITFRLIDNDFASSRLTAARSVGALALTYEAQVVRAIREIDQSLNVVKRSYEMGNEKKVLELVNEWGLLLPDFLFVTGTTDADGNVNNSTRAFKKTTIADQSYFLEQREFDHLAVSQPWQDPYTKVWKLTFSRRISTPSGAFAGIAFTSVDASYFVSGYEVAQLGQHGVLGILGTDGVFRTRRSGETIISGERADY
;
A
#
# COMPACT_ATOMS: atom_id res chain seq x y z
N MET A 1 20.77 21.46 101.31
CA MET A 1 20.24 20.67 102.45
C MET A 1 20.60 19.27 102.17
N THR A 2 21.70 18.79 102.73
CA THR A 2 21.73 17.90 103.88
C THR A 2 21.29 16.50 103.54
N THR A 3 21.95 15.40 103.64
CA THR A 3 23.02 14.94 104.49
C THR A 3 23.17 13.42 104.23
N GLN A 4 24.38 12.96 103.96
CA GLN A 4 25.16 12.00 104.80
C GLN A 4 24.62 10.52 104.88
N LEU A 5 25.33 9.58 104.75
CA LEU A 5 26.54 8.89 105.30
C LEU A 5 26.26 7.48 105.75
N GLY A 6 27.20 6.65 105.56
CA GLY A 6 27.38 5.42 106.35
C GLY A 6 27.78 4.20 105.52
N THR A 7 29.05 3.99 105.23
CA THR A 7 30.08 3.20 105.90
C THR A 7 29.53 1.83 106.41
N ASN A 8 30.07 0.67 105.98
CA ASN A 8 31.24 0.06 106.61
C ASN A 8 31.44 -1.42 106.18
N THR A 9 32.61 -1.72 105.80
CA THR A 9 33.58 -2.75 106.19
C THR A 9 33.32 -4.19 105.75
N ALA A 10 34.36 -4.69 105.13
CA ALA A 10 34.77 -6.05 104.79
C ALA A 10 34.91 -7.01 105.99
N PRO A 11 35.18 -8.29 105.79
CA PRO A 11 36.47 -8.77 105.36
C PRO A 11 36.48 -10.00 104.42
N GLN A 12 37.65 -10.16 103.86
CA GLN A 12 38.28 -11.23 103.10
C GLN A 12 37.99 -12.69 103.55
N LYS A 13 38.01 -13.64 102.58
CA LYS A 13 38.94 -14.80 102.63
C LYS A 13 38.96 -15.57 101.29
N GLU A 14 40.16 -15.68 100.83
CA GLU A 14 40.90 -16.80 100.23
C GLU A 14 40.36 -17.57 99.02
N GLU A 15 41.18 -17.50 97.96
CA GLU A 15 41.37 -18.47 96.85
C GLU A 15 41.81 -19.86 97.40
N PRO A 16 41.80 -20.97 96.65
CA PRO A 16 42.42 -21.27 95.32
C PRO A 16 41.68 -22.37 94.51
N PRO A 17 42.29 -23.01 93.51
CA PRO A 17 42.85 -22.58 92.19
C PRO A 17 42.17 -23.26 91.02
N LEU A 18 42.57 -22.83 89.80
CA LEU A 18 42.32 -23.40 88.50
C LEU A 18 42.51 -24.88 88.33
N PRO A 19 41.77 -25.52 87.37
CA PRO A 19 42.52 -25.92 86.17
C PRO A 19 41.79 -25.64 84.84
N SER A 20 42.67 -25.33 83.91
CA SER A 20 42.57 -25.41 82.48
C SER A 20 41.72 -26.55 81.95
N ASP A 21 40.87 -26.25 80.90
CA ASP A 21 41.06 -26.89 79.62
C ASP A 21 40.04 -26.41 78.58
N THR A 22 40.51 -25.80 77.59
CA THR A 22 40.27 -25.92 76.14
C THR A 22 39.02 -26.63 75.70
N LYS A 23 38.09 -25.84 75.12
CA LYS A 23 37.31 -26.20 73.91
C LYS A 23 36.78 -24.96 73.20
N GLN A 24 37.69 -24.17 72.67
CA GLN A 24 37.38 -23.47 71.37
C GLN A 24 37.71 -24.48 70.29
N VAL A 25 36.82 -24.94 69.54
CA VAL A 25 36.96 -25.27 68.10
C VAL A 25 35.55 -25.69 67.57
N THR A 26 35.26 -25.19 66.39
CA THR A 26 34.26 -25.66 65.44
C THR A 26 32.80 -25.07 65.47
N ALA A 27 32.71 -23.78 65.18
CA ALA A 27 31.44 -23.23 64.66
C ALA A 27 31.62 -22.36 63.40
N SER A 28 32.83 -22.34 62.76
CA SER A 28 33.11 -21.41 61.62
C SER A 28 33.06 -22.04 60.21
N THR A 29 32.90 -23.35 60.07
CA THR A 29 33.04 -23.99 58.73
C THR A 29 31.74 -24.37 58.05
N LYS A 30 30.60 -24.25 58.72
CA LYS A 30 29.28 -24.55 58.10
C LYS A 30 28.58 -23.35 57.47
N GLN A 31 28.86 -22.11 57.92
CA GLN A 31 28.21 -20.91 57.38
C GLN A 31 28.77 -20.47 56.04
N THR A 32 30.03 -20.71 55.73
CA THR A 32 30.67 -20.36 54.46
C THR A 32 30.23 -21.23 53.26
N LYS A 33 29.89 -22.50 53.49
CA LYS A 33 29.43 -23.39 52.43
C LYS A 33 27.99 -23.09 52.00
N PHE A 34 27.14 -22.62 52.90
CA PHE A 34 25.77 -22.24 52.58
C PHE A 34 25.71 -20.97 51.72
N GLY A 35 26.51 -19.97 51.98
CA GLY A 35 26.62 -18.72 51.18
C GLY A 35 27.13 -18.98 49.76
N VAL A 36 28.13 -19.85 49.60
CA VAL A 36 28.70 -20.19 48.28
C VAL A 36 27.66 -20.93 47.38
N VAL A 37 26.91 -21.87 47.95
CA VAL A 37 25.86 -22.61 47.18
C VAL A 37 24.76 -21.69 46.70
N HIS A 38 24.29 -20.73 47.53
CA HIS A 38 23.29 -19.74 47.13
C HIS A 38 23.83 -18.79 46.06
N SER A 39 25.08 -18.34 46.21
CA SER A 39 25.71 -17.47 45.20
C SER A 39 25.85 -18.17 43.84
N VAL A 40 26.28 -19.44 43.81
CA VAL A 40 26.36 -20.21 42.56
C VAL A 40 24.97 -20.42 41.94
N PHE A 41 23.94 -20.71 42.75
CA PHE A 41 22.58 -20.85 42.28
C PHE A 41 22.07 -19.55 41.63
N PHE A 42 22.24 -18.39 42.29
CA PHE A 42 21.85 -17.10 41.73
C PHE A 42 22.59 -16.76 40.43
N THR A 43 23.88 -17.10 40.36
CA THR A 43 24.68 -16.88 39.15
C THR A 43 24.17 -17.71 37.96
N ILE A 44 23.82 -18.98 38.21
CA ILE A 44 23.22 -19.86 37.18
C ILE A 44 21.86 -19.34 36.72
N VAL A 45 21.01 -18.87 37.64
CA VAL A 45 19.70 -18.33 37.31
C VAL A 45 19.86 -17.04 36.47
N ILE A 46 20.73 -16.15 36.87
CA ILE A 46 21.02 -14.91 36.10
C ILE A 46 21.56 -15.24 34.71
N ALA A 47 22.53 -16.16 34.63
CA ALA A 47 23.07 -16.61 33.35
C ALA A 47 22.00 -17.22 32.45
N SER A 48 21.11 -18.04 33.00
CA SER A 48 19.98 -18.61 32.26
C SER A 48 19.03 -17.55 31.74
N ILE A 49 18.71 -16.53 32.53
CA ILE A 49 17.90 -15.40 32.14
C ILE A 49 18.56 -14.64 30.99
N ILE A 50 19.86 -14.35 31.10
CA ILE A 50 20.60 -13.63 30.03
C ILE A 50 20.60 -14.43 28.72
N VAL A 51 20.79 -15.74 28.78
CA VAL A 51 20.75 -16.63 27.62
C VAL A 51 19.34 -16.62 26.99
N LEU A 52 18.30 -16.73 27.80
CA LEU A 52 16.93 -16.73 27.36
C LEU A 52 16.55 -15.41 26.69
N TRP A 53 16.94 -14.28 27.28
CA TRP A 53 16.75 -12.96 26.69
C TRP A 53 17.52 -12.78 25.38
N THR A 54 18.76 -13.27 25.33
CA THR A 54 19.59 -13.19 24.11
C THR A 54 18.96 -13.98 22.97
N ILE A 55 18.46 -15.19 23.26
CA ILE A 55 17.75 -16.03 22.27
C ILE A 55 16.48 -15.33 21.82
N THR A 56 15.69 -14.78 22.75
CA THR A 56 14.45 -14.07 22.44
C THR A 56 14.69 -12.85 21.54
N PHE A 57 15.70 -12.02 21.86
CA PHE A 57 16.03 -10.88 21.00
C PHE A 57 16.47 -11.33 19.59
N ARG A 58 17.29 -12.39 19.50
CA ARG A 58 17.72 -12.94 18.20
C ARG A 58 16.55 -13.47 17.36
N LEU A 59 15.58 -14.13 18.01
CA LEU A 59 14.36 -14.61 17.34
C LEU A 59 13.52 -13.46 16.83
N ILE A 60 13.31 -12.44 17.66
CA ILE A 60 12.53 -11.24 17.27
C ILE A 60 13.19 -10.52 16.09
N ASP A 61 14.51 -10.27 16.13
CA ASP A 61 15.24 -9.60 15.05
C ASP A 61 15.16 -10.39 13.72
N ASN A 62 15.28 -11.72 13.79
CA ASN A 62 15.17 -12.57 12.61
C ASN A 62 13.75 -12.58 12.02
N ASP A 63 12.71 -12.59 12.87
CA ASP A 63 11.32 -12.54 12.43
C ASP A 63 11.00 -11.19 11.77
N PHE A 64 11.48 -10.08 12.32
CA PHE A 64 11.30 -8.77 11.69
C PHE A 64 11.99 -8.66 10.33
N ALA A 65 13.21 -9.16 10.19
CA ALA A 65 13.94 -9.13 8.93
C ALA A 65 13.27 -10.00 7.86
N SER A 66 12.86 -11.22 8.21
CA SER A 66 12.19 -12.16 7.31
C SER A 66 10.80 -11.65 6.89
N SER A 67 10.04 -11.07 7.81
CA SER A 67 8.73 -10.49 7.54
C SER A 67 8.80 -9.29 6.58
N ARG A 68 9.79 -8.41 6.75
CA ARG A 68 10.03 -7.28 5.83
C ARG A 68 10.39 -7.75 4.41
N LEU A 69 11.26 -8.73 4.29
CA LEU A 69 11.64 -9.28 2.98
C LEU A 69 10.46 -9.98 2.29
N THR A 70 9.66 -10.72 3.04
CA THR A 70 8.46 -11.37 2.53
C THR A 70 7.42 -10.35 2.10
N ALA A 71 7.16 -9.33 2.92
CA ALA A 71 6.26 -8.23 2.57
C ALA A 71 6.73 -7.49 1.31
N ALA A 72 8.03 -7.14 1.21
CA ALA A 72 8.58 -6.47 0.03
C ALA A 72 8.43 -7.32 -1.25
N ARG A 73 8.66 -8.63 -1.16
CA ARG A 73 8.45 -9.55 -2.29
C ARG A 73 6.98 -9.65 -2.68
N SER A 74 6.08 -9.74 -1.72
CA SER A 74 4.63 -9.79 -1.96
C SER A 74 4.13 -8.51 -2.63
N VAL A 75 4.56 -7.35 -2.15
CA VAL A 75 4.23 -6.04 -2.75
C VAL A 75 4.78 -5.94 -4.17
N GLY A 76 6.04 -6.38 -4.40
CA GLY A 76 6.63 -6.41 -5.73
C GLY A 76 5.86 -7.32 -6.70
N ALA A 77 5.48 -8.52 -6.29
CA ALA A 77 4.69 -9.44 -7.09
C ALA A 77 3.29 -8.86 -7.40
N LEU A 78 2.64 -8.23 -6.42
CA LEU A 78 1.35 -7.57 -6.61
C LEU A 78 1.46 -6.41 -7.61
N ALA A 79 2.50 -5.58 -7.49
CA ALA A 79 2.73 -4.46 -8.41
C ALA A 79 2.93 -4.93 -9.86
N LEU A 80 3.73 -5.97 -10.08
CA LEU A 80 3.94 -6.55 -11.42
C LEU A 80 2.65 -7.14 -12.00
N THR A 81 1.85 -7.82 -11.17
CA THR A 81 0.56 -8.37 -11.60
C THR A 81 -0.41 -7.24 -11.97
N TYR A 82 -0.45 -6.20 -11.17
CA TYR A 82 -1.27 -5.01 -11.42
C TYR A 82 -0.86 -4.30 -12.71
N GLU A 83 0.44 -4.06 -12.89
CA GLU A 83 0.98 -3.47 -14.12
C GLU A 83 0.54 -4.29 -15.35
N ALA A 84 0.72 -5.60 -15.31
CA ALA A 84 0.33 -6.47 -16.42
C ALA A 84 -1.17 -6.38 -16.71
N GLN A 85 -2.03 -6.31 -15.70
CA GLN A 85 -3.48 -6.17 -15.86
C GLN A 85 -3.86 -4.79 -16.44
N VAL A 86 -3.26 -3.71 -15.95
CA VAL A 86 -3.49 -2.35 -16.48
C VAL A 86 -3.06 -2.26 -17.94
N VAL A 87 -1.85 -2.73 -18.27
CA VAL A 87 -1.34 -2.74 -19.64
C VAL A 87 -2.24 -3.55 -20.56
N ARG A 88 -2.73 -4.69 -20.09
CA ARG A 88 -3.69 -5.52 -20.86
C ARG A 88 -4.99 -4.78 -21.11
N ALA A 89 -5.60 -4.17 -20.08
CA ALA A 89 -6.84 -3.41 -20.19
C ALA A 89 -6.70 -2.24 -21.17
N ILE A 90 -5.60 -1.47 -21.06
CA ILE A 90 -5.31 -0.36 -21.99
C ILE A 90 -5.16 -0.88 -23.41
N ARG A 91 -4.51 -2.01 -23.62
CA ARG A 91 -4.33 -2.64 -24.94
C ARG A 91 -5.66 -3.10 -25.54
N GLU A 92 -6.55 -3.67 -24.74
CA GLU A 92 -7.90 -4.07 -25.17
C GLU A 92 -8.73 -2.85 -25.58
N ILE A 93 -8.66 -1.74 -24.81
CA ILE A 93 -9.29 -0.47 -25.17
C ILE A 93 -8.73 0.06 -26.49
N ASP A 94 -7.42 0.06 -26.64
CA ASP A 94 -6.76 0.54 -27.86
C ASP A 94 -7.11 -0.29 -29.09
N GLN A 95 -7.17 -1.60 -28.96
CA GLN A 95 -7.60 -2.50 -30.03
C GLN A 95 -9.05 -2.23 -30.47
N SER A 96 -9.97 -2.06 -29.52
CA SER A 96 -11.36 -1.71 -29.81
C SER A 96 -11.46 -0.36 -30.51
N LEU A 97 -10.75 0.66 -30.05
CA LEU A 97 -10.67 1.98 -30.68
C LEU A 97 -10.12 1.92 -32.12
N ASN A 98 -9.09 1.11 -32.37
CA ASN A 98 -8.55 0.92 -33.71
C ASN A 98 -9.54 0.24 -34.66
N VAL A 99 -10.37 -0.67 -34.17
CA VAL A 99 -11.42 -1.30 -34.97
C VAL A 99 -12.51 -0.26 -35.33
N VAL A 100 -12.97 0.54 -34.34
CA VAL A 100 -13.93 1.63 -34.57
C VAL A 100 -13.37 2.63 -35.57
N LYS A 101 -12.13 3.11 -35.36
CA LYS A 101 -11.44 4.01 -36.30
C LYS A 101 -11.45 3.47 -37.71
N ARG A 102 -10.97 2.26 -37.93
CA ARG A 102 -10.88 1.64 -39.27
C ARG A 102 -12.24 1.48 -39.92
N SER A 103 -13.26 1.04 -39.17
CA SER A 103 -14.60 0.90 -39.68
C SER A 103 -15.19 2.26 -40.14
N TYR A 104 -14.93 3.34 -39.36
CA TYR A 104 -15.31 4.69 -39.73
C TYR A 104 -14.59 5.14 -41.01
N GLU A 105 -13.28 4.98 -41.11
CA GLU A 105 -12.44 5.37 -42.26
C GLU A 105 -12.80 4.59 -43.55
N MET A 106 -13.41 3.40 -43.42
CA MET A 106 -13.96 2.62 -44.54
C MET A 106 -15.33 3.11 -45.05
N GLY A 107 -15.84 4.23 -44.52
CA GLY A 107 -17.11 4.83 -44.95
C GLY A 107 -18.35 4.38 -44.18
N ASN A 108 -18.18 3.62 -43.09
CA ASN A 108 -19.29 3.16 -42.24
C ASN A 108 -19.68 4.19 -41.16
N GLU A 109 -19.41 5.45 -41.36
CA GLU A 109 -19.58 6.53 -40.37
C GLU A 109 -20.88 6.44 -39.56
N LYS A 110 -22.01 6.27 -40.23
CA LYS A 110 -23.35 6.30 -39.59
C LYS A 110 -23.67 5.03 -38.78
N LYS A 111 -23.01 3.92 -39.07
CA LYS A 111 -23.30 2.59 -38.47
C LYS A 111 -22.07 1.95 -37.82
N VAL A 112 -21.02 2.73 -37.61
CA VAL A 112 -19.75 2.19 -37.17
C VAL A 112 -19.87 1.37 -35.87
N LEU A 113 -20.59 1.87 -34.88
CA LEU A 113 -20.70 1.17 -33.59
C LEU A 113 -21.62 -0.06 -33.68
N GLU A 114 -22.69 -0.01 -34.49
CA GLU A 114 -23.54 -1.16 -34.75
C GLU A 114 -22.76 -2.31 -35.38
N LEU A 115 -21.99 -2.01 -36.44
CA LEU A 115 -21.16 -3.01 -37.14
C LEU A 115 -20.06 -3.61 -36.21
N VAL A 116 -19.37 -2.76 -35.49
CA VAL A 116 -18.31 -3.23 -34.58
C VAL A 116 -18.91 -4.05 -33.43
N ASN A 117 -20.11 -3.71 -32.97
CA ASN A 117 -20.85 -4.50 -31.99
C ASN A 117 -21.31 -5.85 -32.55
N GLU A 118 -21.83 -5.90 -33.78
CA GLU A 118 -22.19 -7.14 -34.47
C GLU A 118 -20.99 -8.07 -34.62
N TRP A 119 -19.80 -7.53 -34.80
CA TRP A 119 -18.54 -8.30 -34.84
C TRP A 119 -18.07 -8.78 -33.47
N GLY A 120 -18.73 -8.34 -32.39
CA GLY A 120 -18.35 -8.67 -31.02
C GLY A 120 -17.02 -8.02 -30.59
N LEU A 121 -16.63 -6.91 -31.22
CA LEU A 121 -15.35 -6.23 -31.00
C LEU A 121 -15.48 -4.92 -30.18
N LEU A 122 -16.68 -4.53 -29.81
CA LEU A 122 -16.90 -3.45 -28.84
C LEU A 122 -16.67 -3.95 -27.41
N LEU A 123 -16.13 -3.06 -26.59
CA LEU A 123 -16.07 -3.27 -25.15
C LEU A 123 -17.48 -3.22 -24.54
N PRO A 124 -17.73 -3.94 -23.43
CA PRO A 124 -19.05 -3.96 -22.78
C PRO A 124 -19.56 -2.55 -22.45
N ASP A 125 -20.74 -2.19 -22.95
CA ASP A 125 -21.32 -0.85 -22.82
C ASP A 125 -21.74 -0.48 -21.39
N PHE A 126 -21.90 -1.46 -20.50
CA PHE A 126 -22.17 -1.22 -19.08
C PHE A 126 -20.95 -0.68 -18.32
N LEU A 127 -19.72 -0.93 -18.83
CA LEU A 127 -18.47 -0.40 -18.27
C LEU A 127 -17.91 0.76 -19.10
N PHE A 128 -18.01 0.65 -20.44
CA PHE A 128 -17.36 1.53 -21.37
C PHE A 128 -18.37 2.29 -22.23
N VAL A 129 -18.13 3.57 -22.44
CA VAL A 129 -18.90 4.39 -23.38
C VAL A 129 -18.01 4.68 -24.58
N THR A 130 -18.30 4.04 -25.70
CA THR A 130 -17.54 4.24 -26.95
C THR A 130 -18.32 5.14 -27.89
N GLY A 131 -17.61 6.04 -28.56
CA GLY A 131 -18.19 6.96 -29.51
C GLY A 131 -17.20 7.45 -30.55
N THR A 132 -17.74 8.23 -31.51
CA THR A 132 -16.96 8.94 -32.52
C THR A 132 -17.40 10.40 -32.61
N THR A 133 -16.48 11.25 -33.12
CA THR A 133 -16.81 12.65 -33.42
C THR A 133 -16.54 12.98 -34.89
N ASP A 134 -17.09 14.10 -35.34
CA ASP A 134 -16.61 14.78 -36.54
C ASP A 134 -15.32 15.59 -36.28
N ALA A 135 -14.84 16.26 -37.33
CA ALA A 135 -13.64 17.10 -37.28
C ALA A 135 -13.80 18.35 -36.38
N ASP A 136 -15.01 18.77 -36.10
CA ASP A 136 -15.34 19.90 -35.25
C ASP A 136 -15.53 19.48 -33.76
N GLY A 137 -15.39 18.18 -33.47
CA GLY A 137 -15.54 17.63 -32.11
C GLY A 137 -16.99 17.39 -31.69
N ASN A 138 -17.95 17.44 -32.61
CA ASN A 138 -19.32 17.07 -32.30
C ASN A 138 -19.44 15.55 -32.28
N VAL A 139 -19.99 15.00 -31.19
CA VAL A 139 -20.18 13.56 -31.06
C VAL A 139 -21.33 13.14 -32.05
N ASN A 140 -20.98 12.27 -32.98
CA ASN A 140 -21.92 11.79 -34.03
C ASN A 140 -22.38 10.35 -33.79
N ASN A 141 -21.62 9.52 -33.06
CA ASN A 141 -22.02 8.18 -32.63
C ASN A 141 -21.64 7.95 -31.16
N SER A 142 -22.47 7.18 -30.44
CA SER A 142 -22.16 6.73 -29.09
C SER A 142 -22.94 5.45 -28.75
N THR A 143 -22.34 4.55 -27.99
CA THR A 143 -22.98 3.32 -27.45
C THR A 143 -24.06 3.63 -26.42
N ARG A 144 -24.03 4.81 -25.79
CA ARG A 144 -25.07 5.30 -24.87
C ARG A 144 -25.69 6.57 -25.42
N ALA A 145 -27.00 6.72 -25.19
CA ALA A 145 -27.68 7.97 -25.49
C ALA A 145 -27.02 9.14 -24.77
N PHE A 146 -26.67 10.18 -25.49
CA PHE A 146 -26.10 11.40 -24.96
C PHE A 146 -26.80 12.63 -25.53
N LYS A 147 -26.82 13.71 -24.75
CA LYS A 147 -27.20 15.00 -25.31
C LYS A 147 -26.09 15.45 -26.25
N LYS A 148 -26.45 16.01 -27.42
CA LYS A 148 -25.48 16.52 -28.39
C LYS A 148 -24.43 17.39 -27.67
N THR A 149 -23.23 16.88 -27.58
CA THR A 149 -22.13 17.49 -26.82
C THR A 149 -20.96 17.63 -27.76
N THR A 150 -20.35 18.79 -27.77
CA THR A 150 -19.03 18.98 -28.39
C THR A 150 -17.94 18.70 -27.35
N ILE A 151 -16.86 18.09 -27.81
CA ILE A 151 -15.66 17.81 -27.01
C ILE A 151 -14.43 18.47 -27.65
N ALA A 152 -14.66 19.49 -28.47
CA ALA A 152 -13.62 20.18 -29.24
C ALA A 152 -12.53 20.86 -28.38
N ASP A 153 -12.88 21.20 -27.13
CA ASP A 153 -12.02 21.84 -26.14
C ASP A 153 -11.21 20.86 -25.29
N GLN A 154 -11.49 19.56 -25.40
CA GLN A 154 -10.86 18.55 -24.59
C GLN A 154 -9.43 18.25 -25.07
N SER A 155 -8.48 18.11 -24.12
CA SER A 155 -7.07 17.85 -24.43
C SER A 155 -6.88 16.62 -25.32
N TYR A 156 -7.58 15.52 -25.01
CA TYR A 156 -7.52 14.28 -25.77
C TYR A 156 -8.12 14.36 -27.18
N PHE A 157 -8.92 15.41 -27.49
CA PHE A 157 -9.37 15.71 -28.84
C PHE A 157 -8.33 16.58 -29.57
N LEU A 158 -7.81 17.61 -28.89
CA LEU A 158 -6.84 18.54 -29.47
C LEU A 158 -5.52 17.83 -29.84
N GLU A 159 -5.05 16.92 -29.01
CA GLU A 159 -3.85 16.13 -29.28
C GLU A 159 -3.98 15.30 -30.56
N GLN A 160 -5.16 14.76 -30.86
CA GLN A 160 -5.40 13.95 -32.04
C GLN A 160 -5.44 14.76 -33.35
N ARG A 161 -5.58 16.08 -33.28
CA ARG A 161 -5.46 16.93 -34.46
C ARG A 161 -4.04 16.92 -35.04
N GLU A 162 -3.05 16.73 -34.17
CA GLU A 162 -1.62 16.81 -34.55
C GLU A 162 -1.03 15.43 -34.80
N PHE A 163 -1.31 14.48 -33.93
CA PHE A 163 -0.66 13.17 -33.93
C PHE A 163 -1.68 12.02 -33.82
N ASP A 164 -1.41 10.91 -34.52
CA ASP A 164 -2.15 9.67 -34.37
C ASP A 164 -1.45 8.76 -33.36
N HIS A 165 -1.92 8.81 -32.11
CA HIS A 165 -1.44 7.95 -31.01
C HIS A 165 -2.60 7.63 -30.08
N LEU A 166 -2.41 6.71 -29.12
CA LEU A 166 -3.38 6.52 -28.06
C LEU A 166 -3.23 7.67 -27.05
N ALA A 167 -4.19 8.58 -27.04
CA ALA A 167 -4.25 9.62 -26.02
C ALA A 167 -5.10 9.15 -24.82
N VAL A 168 -4.68 9.51 -23.62
CA VAL A 168 -5.38 9.22 -22.36
C VAL A 168 -5.62 10.52 -21.61
N SER A 169 -6.87 10.85 -21.36
CA SER A 169 -7.23 12.09 -20.68
C SER A 169 -6.71 12.15 -19.25
N GLN A 170 -6.57 13.36 -18.70
CA GLN A 170 -6.65 13.50 -17.25
C GLN A 170 -8.04 13.03 -16.76
N PRO A 171 -8.15 12.61 -15.48
CA PRO A 171 -9.46 12.29 -14.91
C PRO A 171 -10.36 13.50 -14.93
N TRP A 172 -11.59 13.30 -15.35
CA TRP A 172 -12.63 14.33 -15.32
C TRP A 172 -13.88 13.79 -14.65
N GLN A 173 -14.62 14.66 -13.98
CA GLN A 173 -15.81 14.25 -13.28
C GLN A 173 -17.04 14.47 -14.17
N ASP A 174 -17.79 13.39 -14.40
CA ASP A 174 -19.05 13.46 -15.12
C ASP A 174 -20.01 14.40 -14.37
N PRO A 175 -20.54 15.46 -15.03
CA PRO A 175 -21.34 16.47 -14.35
C PRO A 175 -22.66 15.94 -13.81
N TYR A 176 -23.16 14.83 -14.36
CA TYR A 176 -24.44 14.22 -13.98
C TYR A 176 -24.29 13.14 -12.91
N THR A 177 -23.37 12.19 -13.14
CA THR A 177 -23.18 11.04 -12.24
C THR A 177 -22.19 11.32 -11.12
N LYS A 178 -21.40 12.41 -11.25
CA LYS A 178 -20.30 12.76 -10.34
C LYS A 178 -19.21 11.67 -10.25
N VAL A 179 -19.21 10.72 -11.16
CA VAL A 179 -18.20 9.67 -11.25
C VAL A 179 -16.99 10.18 -12.00
N TRP A 180 -15.80 9.86 -11.50
CA TRP A 180 -14.54 10.16 -12.19
C TRP A 180 -14.35 9.22 -13.37
N LYS A 181 -14.03 9.78 -14.53
CA LYS A 181 -13.87 9.06 -15.79
C LYS A 181 -12.49 9.32 -16.40
N LEU A 182 -12.01 8.31 -17.13
CA LEU A 182 -10.88 8.41 -18.04
C LEU A 182 -11.39 8.22 -19.46
N THR A 183 -10.87 9.01 -20.39
CA THR A 183 -11.18 8.90 -21.82
C THR A 183 -9.94 8.56 -22.60
N PHE A 184 -10.04 7.54 -23.41
CA PHE A 184 -9.04 7.09 -24.36
C PHE A 184 -9.47 7.49 -25.75
N SER A 185 -8.57 7.96 -26.61
CA SER A 185 -8.92 8.38 -27.95
C SER A 185 -7.89 8.02 -29.00
N ARG A 186 -8.36 7.88 -30.23
CA ARG A 186 -7.57 7.68 -31.45
C ARG A 186 -8.06 8.61 -32.54
N ARG A 187 -7.13 9.15 -33.34
CA ARG A 187 -7.41 9.99 -34.49
C ARG A 187 -8.13 9.18 -35.57
N ILE A 188 -9.18 9.76 -36.15
CA ILE A 188 -9.81 9.31 -37.39
C ILE A 188 -9.30 10.22 -38.50
N SER A 189 -8.95 9.63 -39.65
CA SER A 189 -8.43 10.36 -40.81
C SER A 189 -9.28 10.11 -42.05
N THR A 190 -9.35 11.09 -42.93
CA THR A 190 -9.87 10.90 -44.28
C THR A 190 -8.91 10.03 -45.09
N PRO A 191 -9.32 9.52 -46.28
CA PRO A 191 -8.43 8.83 -47.21
C PRO A 191 -7.20 9.68 -47.66
N SER A 192 -7.32 11.01 -47.58
CA SER A 192 -6.25 11.94 -47.88
C SER A 192 -5.34 12.21 -46.67
N GLY A 193 -5.59 11.61 -45.50
CA GLY A 193 -4.83 11.80 -44.27
C GLY A 193 -5.22 13.03 -43.45
N ALA A 194 -6.23 13.79 -43.88
CA ALA A 194 -6.72 14.94 -43.12
C ALA A 194 -7.48 14.46 -41.85
N PHE A 195 -7.49 15.31 -40.81
CA PHE A 195 -8.22 15.02 -39.58
C PHE A 195 -9.73 14.98 -39.85
N ALA A 196 -10.41 13.91 -39.47
CA ALA A 196 -11.81 13.68 -39.61
C ALA A 196 -12.60 13.60 -38.30
N GLY A 197 -11.90 13.60 -37.18
CA GLY A 197 -12.46 13.43 -35.84
C GLY A 197 -11.68 12.44 -35.00
N ILE A 198 -12.33 11.90 -33.97
CA ILE A 198 -11.76 10.87 -33.10
C ILE A 198 -12.73 9.73 -32.85
N ALA A 199 -12.14 8.54 -32.64
CA ALA A 199 -12.79 7.48 -31.90
C ALA A 199 -12.41 7.60 -30.42
N PHE A 200 -13.36 7.49 -29.52
CA PHE A 200 -13.08 7.60 -28.08
C PHE A 200 -13.82 6.53 -27.28
N THR A 201 -13.23 6.16 -26.14
CA THR A 201 -13.85 5.28 -25.15
C THR A 201 -13.64 5.89 -23.77
N SER A 202 -14.73 6.09 -23.02
CA SER A 202 -14.70 6.57 -21.64
C SER A 202 -15.07 5.43 -20.69
N VAL A 203 -14.33 5.34 -19.57
CA VAL A 203 -14.53 4.34 -18.52
C VAL A 203 -14.46 5.00 -17.15
N ASP A 204 -15.10 4.42 -16.14
CA ASP A 204 -14.95 4.87 -14.78
C ASP A 204 -13.50 4.70 -14.33
N ALA A 205 -12.88 5.74 -13.77
CA ALA A 205 -11.48 5.68 -13.36
C ALA A 205 -11.22 4.57 -12.33
N SER A 206 -12.21 4.29 -11.47
CA SER A 206 -12.15 3.20 -10.49
C SER A 206 -12.01 1.81 -11.10
N TYR A 207 -12.36 1.62 -12.38
CA TYR A 207 -12.23 0.34 -13.09
C TYR A 207 -10.85 -0.29 -12.92
N PHE A 208 -9.80 0.53 -12.94
CA PHE A 208 -8.42 0.06 -12.86
C PHE A 208 -7.96 -0.34 -11.46
N VAL A 209 -8.69 0.02 -10.40
CA VAL A 209 -8.29 -0.25 -9.01
C VAL A 209 -9.35 -0.97 -8.17
N SER A 210 -10.57 -1.14 -8.69
CA SER A 210 -11.70 -1.71 -7.95
C SER A 210 -11.56 -3.20 -7.65
N GLY A 211 -10.78 -3.93 -8.45
CA GLY A 211 -10.53 -5.36 -8.26
C GLY A 211 -9.56 -5.71 -7.12
N TYR A 212 -9.02 -4.71 -6.38
CA TYR A 212 -8.06 -4.91 -5.31
C TYR A 212 -8.65 -4.52 -3.98
N GLU A 213 -8.64 -5.45 -3.02
CA GLU A 213 -9.17 -5.24 -1.67
C GLU A 213 -8.10 -4.78 -0.68
N VAL A 214 -8.56 -4.17 0.42
CA VAL A 214 -7.68 -3.75 1.54
C VAL A 214 -6.88 -4.92 2.09
N ALA A 215 -7.46 -6.12 2.11
CA ALA A 215 -6.78 -7.34 2.57
C ALA A 215 -5.51 -7.66 1.76
N GLN A 216 -5.48 -7.30 0.47
CA GLN A 216 -4.34 -7.52 -0.42
C GLN A 216 -3.31 -6.39 -0.33
N LEU A 217 -3.77 -5.15 -0.13
CA LEU A 217 -2.93 -3.96 -0.09
C LEU A 217 -2.38 -3.65 1.31
N GLY A 218 -3.04 -4.15 2.36
CA GLY A 218 -2.80 -3.71 3.73
C GLY A 218 -3.48 -2.38 4.05
N GLN A 219 -3.54 -2.01 5.33
CA GLN A 219 -4.26 -0.82 5.80
C GLN A 219 -3.72 0.50 5.22
N HIS A 220 -2.44 0.55 4.90
CA HIS A 220 -1.74 1.75 4.39
C HIS A 220 -1.23 1.57 2.95
N GLY A 221 -1.59 0.47 2.31
CA GLY A 221 -1.18 0.20 0.94
C GLY A 221 -1.84 1.16 -0.04
N VAL A 222 -1.06 1.61 -1.03
CA VAL A 222 -1.52 2.47 -2.12
C VAL A 222 -1.28 1.75 -3.44
N LEU A 223 -2.30 1.71 -4.28
CA LEU A 223 -2.25 1.17 -5.62
C LEU A 223 -2.87 2.17 -6.59
N GLY A 224 -2.24 2.47 -7.71
CA GLY A 224 -2.80 3.44 -8.65
C GLY A 224 -2.01 3.61 -9.93
N ILE A 225 -2.56 4.41 -10.82
CA ILE A 225 -1.95 4.81 -12.09
C ILE A 225 -1.61 6.29 -12.00
N LEU A 226 -0.34 6.61 -12.11
CA LEU A 226 0.16 7.97 -12.17
C LEU A 226 0.48 8.32 -13.62
N GLY A 227 -0.03 9.45 -14.10
CA GLY A 227 0.33 9.99 -15.39
C GLY A 227 1.71 10.61 -15.38
N THR A 228 2.33 10.74 -16.55
CA THR A 228 3.63 11.42 -16.73
C THR A 228 3.55 12.92 -16.43
N ASP A 229 2.33 13.47 -16.36
CA ASP A 229 2.02 14.84 -15.94
C ASP A 229 1.93 15.01 -14.41
N GLY A 230 2.21 13.95 -13.65
CA GLY A 230 2.16 13.94 -12.20
C GLY A 230 0.75 13.90 -11.61
N VAL A 231 -0.29 13.62 -12.42
CA VAL A 231 -1.68 13.50 -11.96
C VAL A 231 -2.07 12.03 -11.86
N PHE A 232 -2.58 11.62 -10.70
CA PHE A 232 -3.15 10.28 -10.55
C PHE A 232 -4.38 10.12 -11.45
N ARG A 233 -4.30 9.17 -12.38
CA ARG A 233 -5.48 8.76 -13.16
C ARG A 233 -6.51 8.13 -12.24
N THR A 234 -6.06 7.30 -11.34
CA THR A 234 -6.81 6.76 -10.22
C THR A 234 -5.84 6.18 -9.20
N ARG A 235 -6.17 6.24 -7.92
CA ARG A 235 -5.45 5.52 -6.86
C ARG A 235 -6.43 5.00 -5.82
N ARG A 236 -6.13 3.85 -5.26
CA ARG A 236 -6.80 3.28 -4.10
C ARG A 236 -5.86 3.35 -2.90
N SER A 237 -6.39 3.82 -1.77
CA SER A 237 -5.72 3.78 -0.47
C SER A 237 -6.74 3.29 0.56
N GLY A 238 -6.56 2.08 1.05
CA GLY A 238 -7.58 1.43 1.87
C GLY A 238 -8.91 1.30 1.11
N GLU A 239 -9.99 1.77 1.71
CA GLU A 239 -11.34 1.78 1.11
C GLU A 239 -11.57 2.96 0.15
N THR A 240 -10.68 3.95 0.15
CA THR A 240 -10.88 5.18 -0.61
C THR A 240 -10.27 5.08 -2.00
N ILE A 241 -11.05 5.45 -3.02
CA ILE A 241 -10.60 5.60 -4.41
C ILE A 241 -10.66 7.08 -4.77
N ILE A 242 -9.54 7.62 -5.23
CA ILE A 242 -9.38 9.03 -5.59
C ILE A 242 -8.80 9.12 -6.99
N SER A 243 -9.24 10.13 -7.75
CA SER A 243 -8.74 10.43 -9.11
C SER A 243 -8.54 11.93 -9.27
N GLY A 244 -7.61 12.33 -10.14
CA GLY A 244 -7.35 13.74 -10.45
C GLY A 244 -6.47 14.47 -9.43
N GLU A 245 -5.97 13.78 -8.41
CA GLU A 245 -5.05 14.34 -7.42
C GLU A 245 -3.63 14.41 -7.99
N ARG A 246 -2.91 15.50 -7.71
CA ARG A 246 -1.52 15.63 -8.09
C ARG A 246 -0.62 14.92 -7.08
N ALA A 247 0.37 14.21 -7.57
CA ALA A 247 1.37 13.60 -6.69
C ALA A 247 2.30 14.71 -6.16
N ASP A 248 2.32 14.87 -4.83
CA ASP A 248 3.31 15.70 -4.15
C ASP A 248 4.57 14.85 -3.93
N TYR A 249 5.70 15.26 -4.54
CA TYR A 249 7.02 14.64 -4.37
C TYR A 249 7.89 15.50 -3.45
#